data_76a9d6252c9270faf6ad190323605d68
#
_entry.id   76a9d6252c9270faf6ad190323605d68
#
_cell.length_a   1.000
_cell.length_b   1.000
_cell.length_c   1.000
_cell.angle_alpha   90.00
_cell.angle_beta   90.00
_cell.angle_gamma   90.00
#
_symmetry.space_group_name_H-M   'P 1'
#
loop_
_entity.id
_entity.type
_entity.pdbx_description
1 polymer ?
#
loop_
_entity_poly.entity_id
_entity_poly.type
_entity_poly.pdbx_seq_one_letter_code
_entity_poly.pdbx_strand_id
1 'polypeptide(L)'
;MKEAVFTADLHGKTAYQAKVTVDALLRRVGTGTYRIRLIHGSHGGTALRDFIQVEYSRHPKVKRLLLSPDGGATELVLREY
;
A
#
# COMPACT_ATOMS: atom_id res chain seq x y z
N MET A 1 -3.34 13.28 15.91
CA MET A 1 -2.90 11.93 16.29
C MET A 1 -2.53 11.13 15.06
N LYS A 2 -1.51 10.31 15.18
CA LYS A 2 -1.02 9.52 14.06
C LYS A 2 -1.47 8.08 14.21
N GLU A 3 -1.91 7.48 13.12
CA GLU A 3 -2.30 6.09 13.12
C GLU A 3 -1.08 5.22 12.84
N ALA A 4 -0.91 4.14 13.61
CA ALA A 4 0.16 3.18 13.37
C ALA A 4 -0.05 2.45 12.04
N VAL A 5 -1.30 2.17 11.68
CA VAL A 5 -1.68 1.53 10.42
C VAL A 5 -2.68 2.44 9.72
N PHE A 6 -2.35 2.83 8.50
CA PHE A 6 -3.23 3.65 7.67
C PHE A 6 -3.80 2.76 6.57
N THR A 7 -5.11 2.80 6.38
CA THR A 7 -5.77 1.96 5.38
C THR A 7 -6.31 2.82 4.24
N ALA A 8 -6.06 2.40 3.02
CA ALA A 8 -6.60 3.05 1.82
C ALA A 8 -7.23 1.99 0.92
N ASP A 9 -8.42 2.28 0.44
CA ASP A 9 -9.15 1.38 -0.46
C ASP A 9 -8.88 1.81 -1.89
N LEU A 10 -8.21 0.94 -2.64
CA LEU A 10 -7.83 1.21 -4.03
C LEU A 10 -8.64 0.37 -5.03
N HIS A 11 -9.56 -0.46 -4.56
CA HIS A 11 -10.27 -1.35 -5.48
C HIS A 11 -11.01 -0.51 -6.54
N GLY A 12 -10.99 -1.00 -7.77
CA GLY A 12 -11.62 -0.29 -8.89
C GLY A 12 -10.80 0.86 -9.47
N LYS A 13 -9.69 1.23 -8.84
CA LYS A 13 -8.83 2.27 -9.39
C LYS A 13 -7.91 1.72 -10.46
N THR A 14 -7.53 2.57 -11.41
CA THR A 14 -6.48 2.24 -12.37
C THR A 14 -5.13 2.29 -11.65
N ALA A 15 -4.11 1.71 -12.29
CA ALA A 15 -2.74 1.78 -11.74
C ALA A 15 -2.30 3.23 -11.55
N TYR A 16 -2.63 4.11 -12.49
CA TYR A 16 -2.28 5.52 -12.37
C TYR A 16 -2.96 6.18 -11.17
N GLN A 17 -4.25 5.94 -10.99
CA GLN A 17 -5.00 6.50 -9.87
C GLN A 17 -4.46 5.96 -8.53
N ALA A 18 -4.15 4.67 -8.49
CA ALA A 18 -3.56 4.07 -7.29
C ALA A 18 -2.21 4.70 -6.96
N LYS A 19 -1.38 4.91 -7.98
CA LYS A 19 -0.07 5.53 -7.77
C LYS A 19 -0.20 6.92 -7.19
N VAL A 20 -1.10 7.74 -7.74
CA VAL A 20 -1.32 9.10 -7.23
C VAL A 20 -1.73 9.05 -5.76
N THR A 21 -2.67 8.15 -5.42
CA THR A 21 -3.15 8.02 -4.04
C THR A 21 -2.05 7.58 -3.09
N VAL A 22 -1.32 6.52 -3.44
CA VAL A 22 -0.30 5.95 -2.56
C VAL A 22 0.88 6.89 -2.40
N ASP A 23 1.31 7.53 -3.49
CA ASP A 23 2.42 8.48 -3.41
C ASP A 23 2.07 9.65 -2.50
N ALA A 24 0.82 10.13 -2.56
CA ALA A 24 0.36 11.20 -1.67
C ALA A 24 0.37 10.75 -0.21
N LEU A 25 -0.06 9.51 0.06
CA LEU A 25 -0.03 8.96 1.42
C LEU A 25 1.40 8.85 1.94
N LEU A 26 2.31 8.36 1.11
CA LEU A 26 3.71 8.20 1.52
C LEU A 26 4.37 9.55 1.83
N ARG A 27 3.94 10.61 1.14
CA ARG A 27 4.46 11.95 1.45
C ARG A 27 3.91 12.52 2.74
N ARG A 28 2.69 12.09 3.13
CA ARG A 28 2.00 12.67 4.29
C ARG A 28 2.24 11.91 5.59
N VAL A 29 2.56 10.61 5.52
CA VAL A 29 2.71 9.81 6.73
C VAL A 29 3.91 10.28 7.54
N GLY A 30 3.72 10.36 8.83
CA GLY A 30 4.77 10.76 9.75
C GLY A 30 5.49 9.56 10.34
N THR A 31 6.35 9.83 11.32
CA THR A 31 7.18 8.80 11.94
C THR A 31 6.38 7.81 12.77
N GLY A 32 5.13 8.15 13.11
CA GLY A 32 4.29 7.25 13.89
C GLY A 32 3.54 6.22 13.08
N THR A 33 3.58 6.31 11.75
CA THR A 33 2.91 5.34 10.89
C THR A 33 3.86 4.22 10.54
N TYR A 34 3.48 3.00 10.89
CA TYR A 34 4.33 1.82 10.66
C TYR A 34 3.96 1.11 9.38
N ARG A 35 2.68 1.11 9.01
CA ARG A 35 2.18 0.37 7.85
C ARG A 35 1.12 1.15 7.12
N ILE A 36 1.06 0.97 5.81
CA ILE A 36 -0.05 1.43 4.98
C ILE A 36 -0.68 0.19 4.36
N ARG A 37 -1.94 -0.05 4.67
CA ARG A 37 -2.70 -1.17 4.14
C ARG A 37 -3.46 -0.71 2.91
N LEU A 38 -3.14 -1.31 1.76
CA LEU A 38 -3.75 -0.95 0.49
C LEU A 38 -4.69 -2.08 0.07
N ILE A 39 -5.98 -1.78 0.05
CA ILE A 39 -7.01 -2.75 -0.33
C ILE A 39 -7.19 -2.66 -1.84
N HIS A 40 -6.76 -3.68 -2.57
CA HIS A 40 -6.88 -3.70 -4.03
C HIS A 40 -7.92 -4.71 -4.51
N GLY A 41 -8.43 -5.56 -3.61
CA GLY A 41 -9.42 -6.55 -3.93
C GLY A 41 -8.80 -7.86 -4.39
N SER A 42 -9.57 -8.95 -4.23
CA SER A 42 -9.14 -10.29 -4.61
C SER A 42 -9.89 -10.84 -5.82
N HIS A 43 -10.89 -10.09 -6.30
CA HIS A 43 -11.65 -10.45 -7.48
C HIS A 43 -11.28 -9.53 -8.63
N GLY A 44 -11.42 -10.00 -9.84
CA GLY A 44 -11.17 -9.18 -11.02
C GLY A 44 -9.72 -9.10 -11.46
N GLY A 45 -8.86 -10.00 -10.98
CA GLY A 45 -7.49 -10.11 -11.43
C GLY A 45 -6.48 -9.54 -10.48
N THR A 46 -5.22 -9.53 -10.89
CA THR A 46 -4.08 -9.19 -10.04
C THR A 46 -3.32 -7.96 -10.51
N ALA A 47 -3.83 -7.25 -11.52
CA ALA A 47 -3.08 -6.15 -12.14
C ALA A 47 -2.69 -5.07 -11.13
N LEU A 48 -3.62 -4.66 -10.26
CA LEU A 48 -3.35 -3.61 -9.30
C LEU A 48 -2.39 -4.10 -8.21
N ARG A 49 -2.57 -5.34 -7.74
CA ARG A 49 -1.66 -5.96 -6.78
C ARG A 49 -0.24 -6.02 -7.35
N ASP A 50 -0.12 -6.49 -8.58
CA ASP A 50 1.18 -6.66 -9.22
C ASP A 50 1.86 -5.30 -9.43
N PHE A 51 1.10 -4.29 -9.82
CA PHE A 51 1.63 -2.95 -9.97
C PHE A 51 2.18 -2.44 -8.65
N ILE A 52 1.44 -2.59 -7.57
CA ILE A 52 1.87 -2.13 -6.24
C ILE A 52 3.16 -2.82 -5.84
N GLN A 53 3.27 -4.12 -6.07
CA GLN A 53 4.47 -4.86 -5.71
C GLN A 53 5.69 -4.35 -6.46
N VAL A 54 5.58 -4.14 -7.76
CA VAL A 54 6.69 -3.66 -8.55
C VAL A 54 7.06 -2.22 -8.18
N GLU A 55 6.06 -1.37 -8.07
CA GLU A 55 6.29 0.07 -7.88
C GLU A 55 6.87 0.37 -6.50
N TYR A 56 6.35 -0.28 -5.46
CA TYR A 56 6.69 0.12 -4.08
C TYR A 56 7.71 -0.79 -3.41
N SER A 57 8.10 -1.90 -4.03
CA SER A 57 9.18 -2.72 -3.48
C SER A 57 10.52 -1.99 -3.49
N ARG A 58 10.65 -0.95 -4.31
CA ARG A 58 11.88 -0.17 -4.44
C ARG A 58 11.77 1.22 -3.82
N HIS A 59 10.62 1.53 -3.20
CA HIS A 59 10.40 2.87 -2.66
C HIS A 59 11.26 3.05 -1.40
N PRO A 60 11.97 4.19 -1.27
CA PRO A 60 12.89 4.37 -0.14
C PRO A 60 12.22 4.35 1.23
N LYS A 61 10.93 4.67 1.31
CA LYS A 61 10.20 4.64 2.58
C LYS A 61 9.63 3.26 2.90
N VAL A 62 9.61 2.34 1.96
CA VAL A 62 9.00 1.02 2.13
C VAL A 62 10.08 0.00 2.42
N LYS A 63 10.01 -0.64 3.59
CA LYS A 63 10.97 -1.67 3.96
C LYS A 63 10.65 -3.01 3.35
N ARG A 64 9.37 -3.37 3.31
CA ARG A 64 8.92 -4.58 2.66
C ARG A 64 7.40 -4.54 2.44
N LEU A 65 6.92 -5.53 1.73
CA LEU A 65 5.50 -5.67 1.37
C LEU A 65 4.98 -6.98 1.94
N LEU A 66 3.75 -6.94 2.47
CA LEU A 66 3.08 -8.12 3.00
C LEU A 66 1.72 -8.25 2.32
N LEU A 67 1.49 -9.39 1.67
CA LEU A 67 0.20 -9.69 1.08
C LEU A 67 -0.71 -10.28 2.15
N SER A 68 -1.97 -9.83 2.20
CA SER A 68 -2.92 -10.39 3.15
C SER A 68 -3.24 -11.85 2.79
N PRO A 69 -3.69 -12.66 3.79
CA PRO A 69 -3.99 -14.08 3.54
C PRO A 69 -5.03 -14.31 2.45
N ASP A 70 -6.01 -13.42 2.33
CA ASP A 70 -7.05 -13.56 1.30
C ASP A 70 -6.63 -12.98 -0.05
N GLY A 71 -5.44 -12.39 -0.15
CA GLY A 71 -4.96 -11.80 -1.38
C GLY A 71 -5.59 -10.47 -1.75
N GLY A 72 -6.44 -9.92 -0.91
CA GLY A 72 -7.19 -8.70 -1.22
C GLY A 72 -6.53 -7.40 -0.83
N ALA A 73 -5.43 -7.45 -0.09
CA ALA A 73 -4.73 -6.24 0.34
C ALA A 73 -3.22 -6.49 0.42
N THR A 74 -2.46 -5.42 0.25
CA THR A 74 -1.01 -5.43 0.43
C THR A 74 -0.66 -4.36 1.46
N GLU A 75 0.16 -4.71 2.43
CA GLU A 75 0.66 -3.75 3.41
C GLU A 75 2.05 -3.31 3.02
N LEU A 76 2.24 -1.99 3.01
CA LEU A 76 3.57 -1.40 2.88
C LEU A 76 4.12 -1.22 4.29
N VAL A 77 5.16 -1.96 4.62
CA VAL A 77 5.78 -1.86 5.94
C VAL A 77 6.81 -0.73 5.90
N LEU A 78 6.58 0.31 6.68
CA LEU A 78 7.45 1.50 6.69
C LEU A 78 8.46 1.46 7.83
N ARG A 79 8.09 0.87 8.95
CA ARG A 79 8.94 0.76 10.13
C ARG A 79 8.71 -0.58 10.80
N GLU A 80 9.78 -1.11 11.37
CA GLU A 80 9.74 -2.35 12.14
C GLU A 80 10.57 -2.17 13.41
N TYR A 81 10.05 -2.70 14.48
CA TYR A 81 10.75 -2.71 15.77
C TYR A 81 10.87 -4.14 16.29
#